data_a99bd4c050c366998f7542464c31ac56
#
_entry.id   a99bd4c050c366998f7542464c31ac56
#
_cell.length_a   1.000
_cell.length_b   1.000
_cell.length_c   1.000
_cell.angle_alpha   90.00
_cell.angle_beta   90.00
_cell.angle_gamma   90.00
#
_symmetry.space_group_name_H-M   'P 1'
#
loop_
_entity.id
_entity.type
_entity.pdbx_description
1 polymer ?
#
loop_
_entity_poly.entity_id
_entity_poly.type
_entity_poly.pdbx_seq_one_letter_code
_entity_poly.pdbx_strand_id
1 'polypeptide(L)'
;MPVKSITKKFAFSKEEVINLILDIDHYKDFLPWCKNSYIVKKQEDASKKIISADLEIGYKQFSDTYTSLVTLDKKKFEITVIHLNGPLKKLNNIWKFKELSNKSCEVNFYIEIELDNFILNKIFEKFFNTGFEKIFLAFQERAEKKLR
;
A
#
# COMPACT_ATOMS: atom_id res chain seq x y z
N MET A 1 15.51 11.57 0.46
CA MET A 1 14.58 10.50 0.82
C MET A 1 13.29 10.68 0.07
N PRO A 2 12.86 9.69 -0.74
CA PRO A 2 11.63 9.86 -1.54
C PRO A 2 10.39 9.94 -0.69
N VAL A 3 9.61 10.98 -0.92
CA VAL A 3 8.33 11.23 -0.27
C VAL A 3 7.35 11.66 -1.34
N LYS A 4 6.18 11.06 -1.37
CA LYS A 4 5.14 11.42 -2.31
C LYS A 4 3.76 11.36 -1.68
N SER A 5 2.87 12.23 -2.15
CA SER A 5 1.47 12.24 -1.77
C SER A 5 0.62 12.47 -3.01
N ILE A 6 -0.50 11.77 -3.10
CA ILE A 6 -1.46 11.95 -4.18
C ILE A 6 -2.88 11.85 -3.61
N THR A 7 -3.78 12.66 -4.13
CA THR A 7 -5.20 12.63 -3.74
C THR A 7 -6.03 12.43 -4.99
N LYS A 8 -6.89 11.41 -4.98
CA LYS A 8 -7.77 11.07 -6.10
C LYS A 8 -9.14 10.65 -5.60
N LYS A 9 -10.13 10.84 -6.46
CA LYS A 9 -11.49 10.36 -6.21
C LYS A 9 -11.63 8.94 -6.75
N PHE A 10 -12.24 8.06 -5.94
CA PHE A 10 -12.66 6.74 -6.38
C PHE A 10 -14.17 6.70 -6.46
N ALA A 11 -14.71 6.10 -7.52
CA ALA A 11 -16.15 5.95 -7.73
C ALA A 11 -16.69 4.71 -7.00
N PHE A 12 -16.26 4.50 -5.77
CA PHE A 12 -16.62 3.39 -4.89
C PHE A 12 -16.66 3.91 -3.47
N SER A 13 -17.42 3.24 -2.60
CA SER A 13 -17.50 3.65 -1.18
C SER A 13 -16.14 3.48 -0.50
N LYS A 14 -15.91 4.25 0.56
CA LYS A 14 -14.66 4.14 1.32
C LYS A 14 -14.48 2.74 1.91
N GLU A 15 -15.55 2.09 2.34
CA GLU A 15 -15.50 0.74 2.87
C GLU A 15 -15.03 -0.27 1.81
N GLU A 16 -15.54 -0.15 0.59
CA GLU A 16 -15.11 -1.00 -0.52
C GLU A 16 -13.64 -0.80 -0.86
N VAL A 17 -13.19 0.44 -0.90
CA VAL A 17 -11.79 0.77 -1.22
C VAL A 17 -10.87 0.30 -0.09
N ILE A 18 -11.26 0.51 1.17
CA ILE A 18 -10.49 0.04 2.32
C ILE A 18 -10.33 -1.48 2.27
N ASN A 19 -11.40 -2.21 2.01
CA ASN A 19 -11.33 -3.67 1.93
C ASN A 19 -10.42 -4.15 0.80
N LEU A 20 -10.42 -3.44 -0.32
CA LEU A 20 -9.53 -3.73 -1.43
C LEU A 20 -8.05 -3.55 -1.03
N ILE A 21 -7.75 -2.47 -0.32
CA ILE A 21 -6.39 -2.17 0.13
C ILE A 21 -5.92 -3.17 1.20
N LEU A 22 -6.83 -3.64 2.05
CA LEU A 22 -6.49 -4.62 3.07
C LEU A 22 -6.40 -6.06 2.54
N ASP A 23 -6.76 -6.28 1.28
CA ASP A 23 -6.71 -7.60 0.63
C ASP A 23 -5.30 -7.89 0.11
N ILE A 24 -4.34 -7.94 1.02
CA ILE A 24 -2.91 -7.98 0.70
C ILE A 24 -2.52 -9.30 0.03
N ASP A 25 -3.19 -10.41 0.34
CA ASP A 25 -2.91 -11.69 -0.32
C ASP A 25 -3.04 -11.62 -1.84
N HIS A 26 -3.81 -10.66 -2.37
CA HIS A 26 -4.01 -10.50 -3.81
C HIS A 26 -3.14 -9.41 -4.44
N TYR A 27 -2.28 -8.75 -3.68
CA TYR A 27 -1.36 -7.73 -4.24
C TYR A 27 -0.47 -8.32 -5.34
N LYS A 28 -0.06 -9.56 -5.19
CA LYS A 28 0.75 -10.27 -6.19
C LYS A 28 0.07 -10.40 -7.55
N ASP A 29 -1.26 -10.29 -7.58
CA ASP A 29 -2.04 -10.45 -8.81
C ASP A 29 -2.08 -9.18 -9.66
N PHE A 30 -1.80 -8.01 -9.09
CA PHE A 30 -1.98 -6.76 -9.82
C PHE A 30 -0.93 -5.68 -9.57
N LEU A 31 -0.24 -5.68 -8.43
CA LEU A 31 0.73 -4.61 -8.14
C LEU A 31 2.03 -4.83 -8.90
N PRO A 32 2.55 -3.78 -9.56
CA PRO A 32 3.86 -3.87 -10.18
C PRO A 32 4.93 -4.14 -9.12
N TRP A 33 5.93 -4.92 -9.51
CA TRP A 33 7.07 -5.30 -8.67
C TRP A 33 6.73 -6.17 -7.45
N CYS A 34 5.48 -6.50 -7.24
CA CYS A 34 5.08 -7.41 -6.17
C CYS A 34 5.05 -8.85 -6.73
N LYS A 35 6.08 -9.63 -6.41
CA LYS A 35 6.18 -11.03 -6.84
C LYS A 35 5.34 -11.96 -6.00
N ASN A 36 5.27 -11.69 -4.70
CA ASN A 36 4.48 -12.46 -3.75
C ASN A 36 3.95 -11.57 -2.65
N SER A 37 2.83 -11.98 -2.07
CA SER A 37 2.24 -11.30 -0.93
C SER A 37 1.45 -12.31 -0.09
N TYR A 38 1.65 -12.27 1.23
CA TYR A 38 0.99 -13.19 2.16
C TYR A 38 0.61 -12.47 3.44
N ILE A 39 -0.62 -12.63 3.87
CA ILE A 39 -1.02 -12.22 5.21
C ILE A 39 -0.52 -13.28 6.18
N VAL A 40 0.30 -12.86 7.16
CA VAL A 40 0.88 -13.74 8.17
C VAL A 40 -0.02 -13.82 9.39
N LYS A 41 -0.57 -12.69 9.83
CA LYS A 41 -1.39 -12.62 11.04
C LYS A 41 -2.41 -11.50 10.94
N LYS A 42 -3.60 -11.74 11.46
CA LYS A 42 -4.67 -10.73 11.57
C LYS A 42 -5.18 -10.67 12.99
N GLN A 43 -5.42 -9.46 13.47
CA GLN A 43 -6.09 -9.19 14.73
C GLN A 43 -7.10 -8.07 14.51
N GLU A 44 -8.24 -8.17 15.13
CA GLU A 44 -9.28 -7.16 14.95
C GLU A 44 -10.09 -7.00 16.23
N ASP A 45 -10.35 -5.74 16.60
CA ASP A 45 -11.30 -5.41 17.66
C ASP A 45 -12.24 -4.31 17.17
N ALA A 46 -13.00 -3.68 18.08
CA ALA A 46 -13.98 -2.66 17.71
C ALA A 46 -13.33 -1.38 17.14
N SER A 47 -12.08 -1.10 17.48
CA SER A 47 -11.40 0.15 17.12
C SER A 47 -10.35 0.00 16.02
N LYS A 48 -9.75 -1.19 15.86
CA LYS A 48 -8.62 -1.40 14.97
C LYS A 48 -8.65 -2.76 14.29
N LYS A 49 -8.05 -2.81 13.11
CA LYS A 49 -7.69 -4.06 12.45
C LYS A 49 -6.19 -4.00 12.18
N ILE A 50 -5.46 -5.00 12.65
CA ILE A 50 -4.00 -5.06 12.52
C ILE A 50 -3.63 -6.31 11.72
N ILE A 51 -2.86 -6.10 10.66
CA ILE A 51 -2.43 -7.17 9.76
C ILE A 51 -0.92 -7.11 9.64
N SER A 52 -0.24 -8.24 9.86
CA SER A 52 1.14 -8.37 9.44
C SER A 52 1.18 -9.19 8.16
N ALA A 53 1.98 -8.74 7.20
CA ALA A 53 2.03 -9.34 5.88
C ALA A 53 3.45 -9.30 5.33
N ASP A 54 3.82 -10.34 4.59
CA ASP A 54 5.09 -10.43 3.90
C ASP A 54 4.87 -10.10 2.42
N LEU A 55 5.70 -9.20 1.90
CA LEU A 55 5.69 -8.84 0.49
C LEU A 55 7.07 -9.09 -0.10
N GLU A 56 7.11 -9.87 -1.17
CA GLU A 56 8.32 -10.06 -1.97
C GLU A 56 8.27 -9.04 -3.11
N ILE A 57 9.20 -8.08 -3.07
CA ILE A 57 9.32 -7.07 -4.11
C ILE A 57 10.51 -7.41 -4.99
N GLY A 58 10.39 -7.14 -6.28
CA GLY A 58 11.45 -7.45 -7.21
C GLY A 58 11.51 -6.50 -8.39
N TYR A 59 12.74 -6.24 -8.85
CA TYR A 59 13.01 -5.46 -10.04
C TYR A 59 14.20 -6.10 -10.75
N LYS A 60 13.97 -6.59 -11.96
CA LYS A 60 14.96 -7.34 -12.74
C LYS A 60 15.43 -8.56 -11.92
N GLN A 61 16.75 -8.72 -11.73
CA GLN A 61 17.30 -9.83 -10.96
C GLN A 61 17.29 -9.61 -9.45
N PHE A 62 16.90 -8.42 -9.01
CA PHE A 62 16.84 -8.10 -7.58
C PHE A 62 15.48 -8.47 -7.02
N SER A 63 15.48 -9.14 -5.88
CA SER A 63 14.27 -9.56 -5.20
C SER A 63 14.54 -9.66 -3.71
N ASP A 64 13.63 -9.16 -2.91
CA ASP A 64 13.72 -9.27 -1.46
C ASP A 64 12.35 -9.22 -0.82
N THR A 65 12.25 -9.76 0.39
CA THR A 65 11.00 -9.84 1.13
C THR A 65 11.08 -8.95 2.36
N TYR A 66 10.03 -8.18 2.60
CA TYR A 66 9.89 -7.43 3.84
C TYR A 66 8.55 -7.72 4.50
N THR A 67 8.53 -7.59 5.83
CA THR A 67 7.32 -7.75 6.63
C THR A 67 6.78 -6.38 6.96
N SER A 68 5.51 -6.15 6.64
CA SER A 68 4.82 -4.90 6.95
C SER A 68 3.81 -5.10 8.07
N LEU A 69 3.57 -4.04 8.82
CA LEU A 69 2.49 -3.95 9.80
C LEU A 69 1.49 -2.94 9.27
N VAL A 70 0.29 -3.43 9.00
CA VAL A 70 -0.81 -2.63 8.43
C VAL A 70 -1.87 -2.45 9.51
N THR A 71 -2.18 -1.22 9.83
CA THR A 71 -3.18 -0.89 10.86
C THR A 71 -4.29 -0.05 10.26
N LEU A 72 -5.51 -0.53 10.36
CA LEU A 72 -6.71 0.24 10.05
C LEU A 72 -7.25 0.83 11.35
N ASP A 73 -7.33 2.17 11.42
CA ASP A 73 -8.06 2.86 12.47
C ASP A 73 -9.50 2.99 12.03
N LYS A 74 -10.40 2.27 12.69
CA LYS A 74 -11.82 2.20 12.28
C LYS A 74 -12.60 3.46 12.56
N LYS A 75 -12.11 4.30 13.48
CA LYS A 75 -12.76 5.58 13.80
C LYS A 75 -12.38 6.66 12.80
N LYS A 76 -11.10 6.76 12.47
CA LYS A 76 -10.58 7.78 11.55
C LYS A 76 -10.66 7.37 10.09
N PHE A 77 -10.87 6.09 9.79
CA PHE A 77 -10.78 5.55 8.44
C PHE A 77 -9.43 5.87 7.82
N GLU A 78 -8.36 5.50 8.55
CA GLU A 78 -6.99 5.64 8.10
C GLU A 78 -6.28 4.30 8.15
N ILE A 79 -5.47 4.02 7.13
CA ILE A 79 -4.60 2.86 7.10
C ILE A 79 -3.17 3.36 7.20
N THR A 80 -2.39 2.82 8.13
CA THR A 80 -0.97 3.09 8.25
C THR A 80 -0.19 1.82 8.01
N VAL A 81 0.92 1.93 7.28
CA VAL A 81 1.80 0.81 6.98
C VAL A 81 3.22 1.17 7.37
N ILE A 82 3.83 0.35 8.21
CA ILE A 82 5.24 0.46 8.55
C ILE A 82 5.92 -0.88 8.28
N HIS A 83 7.24 -0.89 8.16
CA HIS A 83 7.97 -2.14 8.03
C HIS A 83 8.38 -2.64 9.42
N LEU A 84 8.34 -3.96 9.61
CA LEU A 84 8.82 -4.61 10.82
C LEU A 84 10.20 -5.19 10.60
N ASN A 85 10.47 -5.65 9.37
CA ASN A 85 11.63 -6.46 9.08
C ASN A 85 11.89 -6.45 7.57
N GLY A 86 13.14 -6.62 7.17
CA GLY A 86 13.50 -6.69 5.75
C GLY A 86 14.47 -5.60 5.33
N PRO A 87 14.65 -5.40 4.01
CA PRO A 87 15.69 -4.55 3.45
C PRO A 87 15.38 -3.05 3.46
N LEU A 88 14.30 -2.65 4.12
CA LEU A 88 13.92 -1.25 4.20
C LEU A 88 14.52 -0.60 5.43
N LYS A 89 15.08 0.59 5.24
CA LYS A 89 15.52 1.44 6.34
C LYS A 89 14.35 2.23 6.91
N LYS A 90 13.40 2.61 6.03
CA LYS A 90 12.22 3.36 6.42
C LYS A 90 11.05 3.05 5.51
N LEU A 91 9.88 2.89 6.10
CA LEU A 91 8.62 2.84 5.37
C LEU A 91 7.56 3.50 6.23
N ASN A 92 6.93 4.53 5.69
CA ASN A 92 5.78 5.18 6.29
C ASN A 92 4.77 5.43 5.19
N ASN A 93 3.72 4.63 5.16
CA ASN A 93 2.67 4.74 4.16
C ASN A 93 1.35 4.98 4.87
N ILE A 94 0.64 6.02 4.47
CA ILE A 94 -0.62 6.41 5.10
C ILE A 94 -1.68 6.58 4.03
N TRP A 95 -2.80 5.91 4.22
CA TRP A 95 -3.98 6.05 3.37
C TRP A 95 -5.07 6.73 4.19
N LYS A 96 -5.59 7.84 3.69
CA LYS A 96 -6.71 8.56 4.31
C LYS A 96 -7.90 8.53 3.37
N PHE A 97 -9.09 8.33 3.93
CA PHE A 97 -10.32 8.18 3.19
C PHE A 97 -11.34 9.18 3.66
N LYS A 98 -11.91 9.93 2.73
CA LYS A 98 -12.97 10.89 3.01
C LYS A 98 -14.19 10.51 2.19
N GLU A 99 -15.30 10.25 2.85
CA GLU A 99 -16.56 9.95 2.17
C GLU A 99 -17.06 11.18 1.42
N LEU A 100 -17.40 11.02 0.13
CA LEU A 100 -18.01 12.06 -0.67
C LEU A 100 -19.49 11.77 -0.87
N SER A 101 -19.84 10.49 -1.03
CA SER A 101 -21.20 9.99 -1.10
C SER A 101 -21.18 8.52 -0.68
N ASN A 102 -22.35 7.86 -0.69
CA ASN A 102 -22.40 6.44 -0.38
C ASN A 102 -21.73 5.55 -1.44
N LYS A 103 -21.36 6.12 -2.60
CA LYS A 103 -20.73 5.40 -3.72
C LYS A 103 -19.44 6.05 -4.20
N SER A 104 -18.89 6.98 -3.44
CA SER A 104 -17.63 7.62 -3.82
C SER A 104 -16.87 8.09 -2.61
N CYS A 105 -15.53 8.12 -2.73
CA CYS A 105 -14.68 8.63 -1.68
C CYS A 105 -13.45 9.30 -2.29
N GLU A 106 -12.84 10.17 -1.49
CA GLU A 106 -11.55 10.75 -1.81
C GLU A 106 -10.48 9.99 -1.06
N VAL A 107 -9.45 9.55 -1.78
CA VAL A 107 -8.34 8.78 -1.23
C VAL A 107 -7.08 9.61 -1.29
N ASN A 108 -6.45 9.83 -0.14
CA ASN A 108 -5.11 10.40 -0.06
C ASN A 108 -4.13 9.29 0.26
N PHE A 109 -3.12 9.15 -0.59
CA PHE A 109 -2.05 8.16 -0.47
C PHE A 109 -0.74 8.89 -0.26
N TYR A 110 -0.12 8.66 0.90
CA TYR A 110 1.18 9.22 1.26
C TYR A 110 2.16 8.08 1.44
N ILE A 111 3.37 8.23 0.89
CA ILE A 111 4.42 7.23 1.10
C ILE A 111 5.78 7.90 1.25
N GLU A 112 6.53 7.43 2.23
CA GLU A 112 7.92 7.75 2.47
C GLU A 112 8.64 6.42 2.60
N ILE A 113 9.66 6.19 1.76
CA ILE A 113 10.34 4.90 1.71
C ILE A 113 11.83 5.09 1.45
N GLU A 114 12.65 4.32 2.14
CA GLU A 114 14.09 4.29 1.98
C GLU A 114 14.58 2.85 2.07
N LEU A 115 15.38 2.44 1.09
CA LEU A 115 15.96 1.11 1.08
C LEU A 115 17.25 1.07 1.90
N ASP A 116 17.53 -0.06 2.50
CA ASP A 116 18.70 -0.26 3.35
C ASP A 116 19.99 -0.33 2.52
N ASN A 117 19.93 -0.93 1.34
CA ASN A 117 21.06 -1.03 0.43
C ASN A 117 21.27 0.31 -0.28
N PHE A 118 22.44 0.93 -0.09
CA PHE A 118 22.75 2.25 -0.65
C PHE A 118 22.64 2.31 -2.18
N ILE A 119 23.15 1.30 -2.87
CA ILE A 119 23.13 1.26 -4.34
C ILE A 119 21.69 1.12 -4.85
N LEU A 120 20.94 0.19 -4.28
CA LEU A 120 19.53 -0.02 -4.64
C LEU A 120 18.68 1.20 -4.31
N ASN A 121 18.98 1.88 -3.21
CA ASN A 121 18.26 3.09 -2.85
C ASN A 121 18.48 4.20 -3.87
N LYS A 122 19.70 4.36 -4.38
CA LYS A 122 20.00 5.33 -5.44
C LYS A 122 19.23 5.04 -6.72
N ILE A 123 19.17 3.78 -7.12
CA ILE A 123 18.40 3.35 -8.29
C ILE A 123 16.91 3.61 -8.06
N PHE A 124 16.42 3.26 -6.88
CA PHE A 124 15.03 3.45 -6.49
C PHE A 124 14.62 4.93 -6.53
N GLU A 125 15.44 5.82 -5.97
CA GLU A 125 15.16 7.25 -5.99
C GLU A 125 14.98 7.80 -7.41
N LYS A 126 15.76 7.28 -8.35
CA LYS A 126 15.71 7.71 -9.75
C LYS A 126 14.37 7.38 -10.42
N PHE A 127 13.74 6.27 -10.04
CA PHE A 127 12.49 5.79 -10.65
C PHE A 127 11.27 5.98 -9.78
N PHE A 128 11.44 6.60 -8.62
CA PHE A 128 10.38 6.66 -7.60
C PHE A 128 9.10 7.33 -8.11
N ASN A 129 9.21 8.44 -8.81
CA ASN A 129 8.02 9.17 -9.28
C ASN A 129 7.16 8.31 -10.21
N THR A 130 7.80 7.67 -11.19
CA THR A 130 7.08 6.79 -12.12
C THR A 130 6.50 5.58 -11.41
N GLY A 131 7.28 4.98 -10.51
CA GLY A 131 6.84 3.80 -9.76
C GLY A 131 5.67 4.09 -8.84
N PHE A 132 5.71 5.23 -8.17
CA PHE A 132 4.63 5.68 -7.29
C PHE A 132 3.30 5.79 -8.05
N GLU A 133 3.33 6.44 -9.21
CA GLU A 133 2.13 6.61 -10.03
C GLU A 133 1.59 5.28 -10.54
N LYS A 134 2.47 4.37 -10.95
CA LYS A 134 2.08 3.04 -11.41
C LYS A 134 1.42 2.22 -10.30
N ILE A 135 1.95 2.31 -9.09
CA ILE A 135 1.37 1.60 -7.94
C ILE A 135 -0.04 2.14 -7.67
N PHE A 136 -0.20 3.45 -7.60
CA PHE A 136 -1.50 4.05 -7.33
C PHE A 136 -2.50 3.72 -8.43
N LEU A 137 -2.10 3.84 -9.70
CA LEU A 137 -2.93 3.50 -10.85
C LEU A 137 -3.36 2.03 -10.81
N ALA A 138 -2.46 1.14 -10.39
CA ALA A 138 -2.79 -0.28 -10.26
C ALA A 138 -3.92 -0.51 -9.25
N PHE A 139 -3.94 0.20 -8.13
CA PHE A 139 -5.04 0.13 -7.18
C PHE A 139 -6.34 0.65 -7.79
N GLN A 140 -6.29 1.75 -8.54
CA GLN A 140 -7.48 2.28 -9.21
C GLN A 140 -8.05 1.30 -10.23
N GLU A 141 -7.20 0.71 -11.06
CA GLU A 141 -7.61 -0.27 -12.06
C GLU A 141 -8.16 -1.54 -11.40
N ARG A 142 -7.56 -1.96 -10.29
CA ARG A 142 -8.05 -3.12 -9.53
C ARG A 142 -9.45 -2.85 -8.99
N ALA A 143 -9.69 -1.65 -8.47
CA ALA A 143 -11.02 -1.25 -7.99
C ALA A 143 -12.05 -1.31 -9.12
N GLU A 144 -11.73 -0.76 -10.29
CA GLU A 144 -12.60 -0.81 -11.46
C GLU A 144 -12.92 -2.25 -11.87
N LYS A 145 -11.94 -3.12 -11.81
CA LYS A 145 -12.10 -4.52 -12.24
C LYS A 145 -12.91 -5.35 -11.24
N LYS A 146 -12.71 -5.14 -9.94
CA LYS A 146 -13.26 -6.01 -8.88
C LYS A 146 -14.53 -5.49 -8.23
N LEU A 147 -14.71 -4.17 -8.22
CA LEU A 147 -15.83 -3.55 -7.50
C LEU A 147 -16.99 -3.14 -8.41
N ARG A 148 -16.82 -3.22 -9.71
CA ARG A 148 -17.90 -2.93 -10.66
C ARG A 148 -18.74 -4.15 -10.98
#